data_e27d2471bcde5cc816cf313ca298c07e
#
_entry.id   e27d2471bcde5cc816cf313ca298c07e
#
_cell.length_a   1.000
_cell.length_b   1.000
_cell.length_c   1.000
_cell.angle_alpha   90.00
_cell.angle_beta   90.00
_cell.angle_gamma   90.00
#
_symmetry.space_group_name_H-M   'P 1'
#
loop_
_entity.id
_entity.type
_entity.pdbx_description
1 polymer ?
#
loop_
_entity_poly.entity_id
_entity_poly.type
_entity_poly.pdbx_seq_one_letter_code
_entity_poly.pdbx_strand_id
1 'polypeptide(L)'
;MSRLNTDVILNYIKENFRFLLAALANVLALSASIWWLIDSNFNDKNAIEIEPIVSTITLTATLLGLNFVNNKLSKPLLKIKLSISFAQSPVYGKMQGMNITVENHSIFKTFISQFQIELPQKDQVTALLYEGFTSQLLPKVVLEPGQSFSFNVVKENIYGAVDSIDEFGRLVVKTDIGHKFYVSSEEVRRQISYLFDS
;
A
#
# COMPACT_ATOMS: atom_id res chain seq x y z
N MET A 1 -11.70 24.03 -23.23
CA MET A 1 -10.62 23.21 -22.64
C MET A 1 -10.07 23.74 -21.29
N SER A 2 -10.23 24.99 -20.91
CA SER A 2 -9.64 25.58 -19.67
C SER A 2 -10.41 25.29 -18.36
N ARG A 3 -11.72 25.08 -18.39
CA ARG A 3 -12.54 24.87 -17.16
C ARG A 3 -12.32 23.50 -16.49
N LEU A 4 -12.12 22.44 -17.26
CA LEU A 4 -11.86 21.10 -16.73
C LEU A 4 -10.58 21.02 -15.88
N ASN A 5 -9.57 21.82 -16.21
CA ASN A 5 -8.30 21.84 -15.48
C ASN A 5 -8.41 22.56 -14.13
N THR A 6 -9.27 23.58 -14.04
CA THR A 6 -9.48 24.35 -12.81
C THR A 6 -10.23 23.56 -11.75
N ASP A 7 -11.25 22.78 -12.15
CA ASP A 7 -12.04 21.97 -11.20
C ASP A 7 -11.21 20.80 -10.62
N VAL A 8 -10.35 20.19 -11.43
CA VAL A 8 -9.43 19.15 -10.97
C VAL A 8 -8.43 19.71 -9.95
N ILE A 9 -7.85 20.87 -10.23
CA ILE A 9 -6.92 21.55 -9.32
C ILE A 9 -7.62 21.96 -8.01
N LEU A 10 -8.84 22.49 -8.09
CA LEU A 10 -9.62 22.90 -6.92
C LEU A 10 -9.99 21.71 -6.03
N ASN A 11 -10.37 20.59 -6.60
CA ASN A 11 -10.65 19.35 -5.86
C ASN A 11 -9.38 18.80 -5.21
N TYR A 12 -8.26 18.76 -5.93
CA TYR A 12 -6.97 18.34 -5.36
C TYR A 12 -6.57 19.21 -4.18
N ILE A 13 -6.72 20.55 -4.28
CA ILE A 13 -6.42 21.48 -3.18
C ILE A 13 -7.34 21.24 -1.99
N LYS A 14 -8.64 21.03 -2.19
CA LYS A 14 -9.60 20.75 -1.12
C LYS A 14 -9.28 19.46 -0.36
N GLU A 15 -8.97 18.39 -1.10
CA GLU A 15 -8.65 17.10 -0.52
C GLU A 15 -7.32 17.11 0.26
N ASN A 16 -6.36 17.91 -0.21
CA ASN A 16 -5.02 17.98 0.38
C ASN A 16 -4.76 19.28 1.17
N PHE A 17 -5.79 20.08 1.45
CA PHE A 17 -5.63 21.41 2.05
C PHE A 17 -4.80 21.42 3.32
N ARG A 18 -5.05 20.46 4.24
CA ARG A 18 -4.30 20.35 5.52
C ARG A 18 -2.83 20.03 5.28
N PHE A 19 -2.54 19.17 4.33
CA PHE A 19 -1.18 18.79 3.95
C PHE A 19 -0.45 19.98 3.31
N LEU A 20 -1.10 20.69 2.37
CA LEU A 20 -0.54 21.87 1.70
C LEU A 20 -0.27 23.01 2.68
N LEU A 21 -1.19 23.21 3.63
CA LEU A 21 -1.02 24.22 4.68
C LEU A 21 0.17 23.88 5.59
N ALA A 22 0.29 22.63 6.02
CA ALA A 22 1.41 22.18 6.83
C ALA A 22 2.75 22.28 6.06
N ALA A 23 2.78 21.89 4.79
CA ALA A 23 3.97 22.03 3.95
C ALA A 23 4.40 23.49 3.78
N LEU A 24 3.44 24.40 3.54
CA LEU A 24 3.69 25.83 3.45
C LEU A 24 4.25 26.39 4.76
N ALA A 25 3.64 26.05 5.91
CA ALA A 25 4.11 26.48 7.21
C ALA A 25 5.54 25.99 7.50
N ASN A 26 5.86 24.75 7.14
CA ASN A 26 7.21 24.20 7.28
C ASN A 26 8.24 24.93 6.41
N VAL A 27 7.89 25.25 5.16
CA VAL A 27 8.76 26.01 4.26
C VAL A 27 9.00 27.42 4.80
N LEU A 28 7.95 28.10 5.29
CA LEU A 28 8.08 29.45 5.88
C LEU A 28 8.96 29.44 7.14
N ALA A 29 8.75 28.47 8.04
CA ALA A 29 9.54 28.33 9.25
C ALA A 29 11.02 28.07 8.94
N LEU A 30 11.31 27.18 8.00
CA LEU A 30 12.68 26.88 7.59
C LEU A 30 13.34 28.09 6.91
N SER A 31 12.60 28.81 6.05
CA SER A 31 13.10 30.02 5.39
C SER A 31 13.42 31.11 6.38
N ALA A 32 12.56 31.31 7.38
CA ALA A 32 12.81 32.31 8.46
C ALA A 32 14.02 31.91 9.30
N SER A 33 14.19 30.63 9.61
CA SER A 33 15.33 30.13 10.37
C SER A 33 16.66 30.29 9.61
N ILE A 34 16.66 30.02 8.31
CA ILE A 34 17.83 30.23 7.44
C ILE A 34 18.16 31.74 7.32
N TRP A 35 17.11 32.54 7.15
CA TRP A 35 17.29 34.01 7.12
C TRP A 35 17.95 34.50 8.42
N TRP A 36 17.45 34.08 9.58
CA TRP A 36 18.03 34.47 10.88
C TRP A 36 19.48 33.99 11.01
N LEU A 37 19.79 32.76 10.56
CA LEU A 37 21.16 32.23 10.55
C LEU A 37 22.11 33.09 9.71
N ILE A 38 21.66 33.51 8.52
CA ILE A 38 22.45 34.36 7.62
C ILE A 38 22.65 35.75 8.22
N ASP A 39 21.57 36.39 8.68
CA ASP A 39 21.61 37.73 9.24
C ASP A 39 22.49 37.81 10.49
N SER A 40 22.40 36.81 11.37
CA SER A 40 23.17 36.75 12.61
C SER A 40 24.66 36.44 12.42
N ASN A 41 25.05 35.65 11.41
CA ASN A 41 26.42 35.16 11.32
C ASN A 41 27.21 35.67 10.12
N PHE A 42 26.54 36.23 9.08
CA PHE A 42 27.22 36.68 7.86
C PHE A 42 27.09 38.16 7.58
N ASN A 43 26.34 38.89 8.43
CA ASN A 43 26.11 40.32 8.28
C ASN A 43 26.97 41.12 9.31
N ASP A 44 28.25 41.32 9.00
CA ASP A 44 29.23 42.18 9.70
C ASP A 44 29.45 41.94 11.21
N LYS A 45 29.29 40.72 11.69
CA LYS A 45 29.56 40.42 13.11
C LYS A 45 30.91 39.72 13.32
N ASN A 46 31.67 40.24 14.27
CA ASN A 46 33.00 39.69 14.66
C ASN A 46 32.93 38.39 15.48
N ALA A 47 31.75 37.87 15.78
CA ALA A 47 31.56 36.65 16.56
C ALA A 47 30.45 35.80 15.96
N ILE A 48 30.68 34.47 15.88
CA ILE A 48 29.68 33.50 15.44
C ILE A 48 28.62 33.34 16.54
N GLU A 49 27.35 33.57 16.21
CA GLU A 49 26.22 33.29 17.07
C GLU A 49 25.81 31.82 16.92
N ILE A 50 25.93 31.04 17.99
CA ILE A 50 25.67 29.61 18.01
C ILE A 50 24.16 29.29 18.02
N GLU A 51 23.35 30.17 18.61
CA GLU A 51 21.91 29.97 18.80
C GLU A 51 21.14 29.80 17.49
N PRO A 52 21.30 30.65 16.45
CA PRO A 52 20.68 30.48 15.16
C PRO A 52 21.10 29.17 14.47
N ILE A 53 22.35 28.77 14.63
CA ILE A 53 22.89 27.50 14.06
C ILE A 53 22.18 26.31 14.67
N VAL A 54 22.17 26.23 16.02
CA VAL A 54 21.53 25.09 16.74
C VAL A 54 20.03 25.07 16.45
N SER A 55 19.35 26.22 16.46
CA SER A 55 17.92 26.33 16.18
C SER A 55 17.57 25.88 14.77
N THR A 56 18.36 26.26 13.76
CA THR A 56 18.12 25.83 12.37
C THR A 56 18.33 24.33 12.19
N ILE A 57 19.39 23.76 12.78
CA ILE A 57 19.65 22.32 12.75
C ILE A 57 18.51 21.55 13.43
N THR A 58 18.11 21.99 14.64
CA THR A 58 17.04 21.36 15.41
C THR A 58 15.71 21.41 14.67
N LEU A 59 15.35 22.57 14.12
CA LEU A 59 14.13 22.70 13.32
C LEU A 59 14.14 21.79 12.10
N THR A 60 15.25 21.76 11.36
CA THR A 60 15.40 20.90 10.18
C THR A 60 15.26 19.42 10.55
N ALA A 61 15.94 18.97 11.60
CA ALA A 61 15.85 17.59 12.08
C ALA A 61 14.42 17.23 12.53
N THR A 62 13.75 18.15 13.23
CA THR A 62 12.35 17.98 13.66
C THR A 62 11.40 17.84 12.48
N LEU A 63 11.51 18.71 11.48
CA LEU A 63 10.66 18.69 10.28
C LEU A 63 10.87 17.41 9.47
N LEU A 64 12.11 16.96 9.30
CA LEU A 64 12.42 15.69 8.66
C LEU A 64 11.85 14.50 9.45
N GLY A 65 11.99 14.50 10.77
CA GLY A 65 11.44 13.48 11.65
C GLY A 65 9.91 13.41 11.57
N LEU A 66 9.23 14.54 11.65
CA LEU A 66 7.77 14.61 11.55
C LEU A 66 7.26 14.13 10.18
N ASN A 67 7.92 14.51 9.09
CA ASN A 67 7.55 14.07 7.76
C ASN A 67 7.75 12.55 7.59
N PHE A 68 8.84 12.00 8.15
CA PHE A 68 9.09 10.56 8.13
C PHE A 68 8.02 9.79 8.91
N VAL A 69 7.68 10.25 10.12
CA VAL A 69 6.65 9.63 10.97
C VAL A 69 5.29 9.72 10.30
N ASN A 70 4.91 10.89 9.77
CA ASN A 70 3.64 11.08 9.08
C ASN A 70 3.50 10.14 7.87
N ASN A 71 4.54 9.98 7.08
CA ASN A 71 4.53 9.07 5.92
C ASN A 71 4.40 7.59 6.35
N LYS A 72 4.99 7.21 7.48
CA LYS A 72 4.86 5.86 8.05
C LYS A 72 3.49 5.60 8.68
N LEU A 73 2.85 6.64 9.25
CA LEU A 73 1.55 6.54 9.90
C LEU A 73 0.36 6.71 8.94
N SER A 74 0.57 7.30 7.77
CA SER A 74 -0.54 7.64 6.86
C SER A 74 -1.04 6.50 6.00
N LYS A 75 -0.22 5.47 5.76
CA LYS A 75 -0.57 4.35 4.86
C LYS A 75 -0.17 3.01 5.47
N PRO A 76 -1.04 1.99 5.37
CA PRO A 76 -0.64 0.64 5.72
C PRO A 76 0.48 0.17 4.78
N LEU A 77 1.32 -0.72 5.30
CA LEU A 77 2.36 -1.39 4.54
C LEU A 77 2.06 -2.89 4.55
N LEU A 78 1.40 -3.36 3.50
CA LEU A 78 1.13 -4.78 3.31
C LEU A 78 2.11 -5.35 2.28
N LYS A 79 2.66 -6.51 2.60
CA LYS A 79 3.43 -7.33 1.67
C LYS A 79 2.61 -8.56 1.29
N ILE A 80 2.46 -8.80 0.00
CA ILE A 80 1.72 -9.94 -0.53
C ILE A 80 2.72 -10.89 -1.16
N LYS A 81 2.62 -12.17 -0.84
CA LYS A 81 3.44 -13.25 -1.39
C LYS A 81 2.53 -14.29 -2.01
N LEU A 82 2.93 -14.80 -3.15
CA LEU A 82 2.30 -15.94 -3.81
C LEU A 82 3.25 -17.13 -3.79
N SER A 83 2.70 -18.32 -3.58
CA SER A 83 3.45 -19.57 -3.66
C SER A 83 2.51 -20.72 -4.03
N ILE A 84 3.06 -21.84 -4.50
CA ILE A 84 2.29 -23.06 -4.69
C ILE A 84 2.19 -23.81 -3.37
N SER A 85 1.01 -24.32 -3.08
CA SER A 85 0.73 -25.12 -1.90
C SER A 85 0.12 -26.47 -2.31
N PHE A 86 0.39 -27.48 -1.50
CA PHE A 86 -0.17 -28.82 -1.67
C PHE A 86 -0.81 -29.24 -0.36
N ALA A 87 -1.97 -29.88 -0.47
CA ALA A 87 -2.64 -30.51 0.64
C ALA A 87 -3.04 -31.93 0.28
N GLN A 88 -3.14 -32.81 1.28
CA GLN A 88 -3.68 -34.14 1.13
C GLN A 88 -4.96 -34.26 1.95
N SER A 89 -6.06 -34.44 1.26
CA SER A 89 -7.37 -34.68 1.89
C SER A 89 -7.69 -36.17 1.88
N PRO A 90 -8.22 -36.73 2.98
CA PRO A 90 -8.74 -38.10 2.98
C PRO A 90 -9.88 -38.31 2.00
N VAL A 91 -10.62 -37.24 1.66
CA VAL A 91 -11.80 -37.30 0.80
C VAL A 91 -11.45 -36.98 -0.66
N TYR A 92 -10.65 -35.96 -0.88
CA TYR A 92 -10.36 -35.41 -2.23
C TYR A 92 -8.98 -35.81 -2.76
N GLY A 93 -8.19 -36.57 -1.98
CA GLY A 93 -6.83 -36.93 -2.38
C GLY A 93 -5.85 -35.77 -2.34
N LYS A 94 -4.91 -35.73 -3.30
CA LYS A 94 -3.94 -34.62 -3.43
C LYS A 94 -4.63 -33.42 -4.04
N MET A 95 -4.47 -32.27 -3.37
CA MET A 95 -4.98 -30.98 -3.81
C MET A 95 -3.80 -30.04 -4.03
N GLN A 96 -3.87 -29.24 -5.08
CA GLN A 96 -2.88 -28.22 -5.38
C GLN A 96 -3.57 -26.84 -5.40
N GLY A 97 -2.92 -25.85 -4.84
CA GLY A 97 -3.46 -24.50 -4.77
C GLY A 97 -2.37 -23.44 -4.87
N MET A 98 -2.78 -22.24 -5.24
CA MET A 98 -1.97 -21.03 -5.08
C MET A 98 -2.22 -20.46 -3.68
N ASN A 99 -1.18 -20.44 -2.85
CA ASN A 99 -1.23 -19.82 -1.54
C ASN A 99 -1.02 -18.32 -1.68
N ILE A 100 -1.90 -17.54 -1.08
CA ILE A 100 -1.82 -16.08 -0.97
C ILE A 100 -1.56 -15.75 0.49
N THR A 101 -0.39 -15.18 0.77
CA THR A 101 -0.02 -14.71 2.11
C THR A 101 0.04 -13.19 2.11
N VAL A 102 -0.65 -12.55 3.05
CA VAL A 102 -0.60 -11.11 3.28
C VAL A 102 0.01 -10.84 4.64
N GLU A 103 1.09 -10.06 4.68
CA GLU A 103 1.85 -9.70 5.88
C GLU A 103 1.65 -8.22 6.18
N ASN A 104 1.34 -7.88 7.42
CA ASN A 104 1.25 -6.49 7.86
C ASN A 104 2.60 -6.00 8.40
N HIS A 105 3.32 -5.20 7.62
CA HIS A 105 4.56 -4.54 7.99
C HIS A 105 4.35 -3.11 8.51
N SER A 106 3.10 -2.66 8.64
CA SER A 106 2.79 -1.37 9.25
C SER A 106 2.93 -1.42 10.76
N ILE A 107 3.01 -0.25 11.39
CA ILE A 107 3.04 -0.10 12.85
C ILE A 107 1.64 -0.07 13.48
N PHE A 108 0.59 -0.19 12.67
CA PHE A 108 -0.79 -0.20 13.12
C PHE A 108 -1.58 -1.36 12.52
N LYS A 109 -2.68 -1.67 13.17
CA LYS A 109 -3.65 -2.68 12.75
C LYS A 109 -4.26 -2.34 11.39
N THR A 110 -4.35 -3.33 10.51
CA THR A 110 -4.92 -3.18 9.17
C THR A 110 -6.09 -4.13 8.98
N PHE A 111 -7.20 -3.59 8.49
CA PHE A 111 -8.43 -4.32 8.18
C PHE A 111 -8.49 -4.55 6.67
N ILE A 112 -8.57 -5.81 6.26
CA ILE A 112 -8.66 -6.20 4.85
C ILE A 112 -10.13 -6.48 4.55
N SER A 113 -10.66 -5.76 3.56
CA SER A 113 -12.04 -5.90 3.12
C SER A 113 -12.22 -6.94 2.04
N GLN A 114 -11.22 -7.11 1.14
CA GLN A 114 -11.45 -7.87 -0.07
C GLN A 114 -10.15 -8.35 -0.72
N PHE A 115 -10.22 -9.57 -1.28
CA PHE A 115 -9.21 -10.14 -2.18
C PHE A 115 -9.84 -10.29 -3.56
N GLN A 116 -9.17 -9.80 -4.60
CA GLN A 116 -9.69 -9.78 -5.97
C GLN A 116 -8.58 -10.08 -6.97
N ILE A 117 -8.93 -10.73 -8.08
CA ILE A 117 -8.09 -10.83 -9.28
C ILE A 117 -8.75 -10.01 -10.37
N GLU A 118 -8.01 -9.08 -10.97
CA GLU A 118 -8.47 -8.29 -12.11
C GLU A 118 -8.52 -9.14 -13.36
N LEU A 119 -9.54 -8.91 -14.20
CA LEU A 119 -9.70 -9.47 -15.53
C LEU A 119 -9.73 -8.33 -16.54
N PRO A 120 -8.57 -7.78 -16.93
CA PRO A 120 -8.49 -6.54 -17.71
C PRO A 120 -9.19 -6.61 -19.07
N GLN A 121 -9.18 -7.79 -19.72
CA GLN A 121 -9.80 -7.96 -21.03
C GLN A 121 -11.34 -7.89 -20.97
N LYS A 122 -11.93 -8.23 -19.82
CA LYS A 122 -13.38 -8.22 -19.60
C LYS A 122 -13.85 -6.99 -18.81
N ASP A 123 -12.92 -6.10 -18.42
CA ASP A 123 -13.16 -4.99 -17.49
C ASP A 123 -13.88 -5.42 -16.20
N GLN A 124 -13.49 -6.57 -15.68
CA GLN A 124 -14.11 -7.23 -14.54
C GLN A 124 -13.08 -7.56 -13.45
N VAL A 125 -13.60 -7.98 -12.31
CA VAL A 125 -12.81 -8.51 -11.21
C VAL A 125 -13.46 -9.79 -10.67
N THR A 126 -12.66 -10.77 -10.35
CA THR A 126 -13.10 -11.97 -9.63
C THR A 126 -12.78 -11.80 -8.16
N ALA A 127 -13.81 -11.82 -7.30
CA ALA A 127 -13.63 -11.79 -5.85
C ALA A 127 -13.29 -13.18 -5.33
N LEU A 128 -12.25 -13.30 -4.53
CA LEU A 128 -11.88 -14.53 -3.85
C LEU A 128 -12.60 -14.57 -2.49
N LEU A 129 -13.65 -15.37 -2.42
CA LEU A 129 -14.53 -15.43 -1.26
C LEU A 129 -14.30 -16.67 -0.39
N TYR A 130 -13.73 -17.74 -0.95
CA TYR A 130 -13.59 -19.01 -0.28
C TYR A 130 -12.13 -19.45 -0.22
N GLU A 131 -11.79 -20.10 0.89
CA GLU A 131 -10.54 -20.83 1.03
C GLU A 131 -10.62 -22.13 0.19
N GLY A 132 -9.59 -22.33 -0.65
CA GLY A 132 -9.65 -23.36 -1.70
C GLY A 132 -9.67 -24.79 -1.17
N PHE A 133 -8.89 -25.11 -0.15
CA PHE A 133 -8.80 -26.50 0.35
C PHE A 133 -9.96 -26.89 1.26
N THR A 134 -10.55 -25.94 1.97
CA THR A 134 -11.62 -26.19 2.94
C THR A 134 -12.99 -25.79 2.43
N SER A 135 -13.07 -25.01 1.35
CA SER A 135 -14.28 -24.40 0.81
C SER A 135 -15.02 -23.52 1.85
N GLN A 136 -14.33 -23.08 2.88
CA GLN A 136 -14.90 -22.17 3.87
C GLN A 136 -14.86 -20.73 3.39
N LEU A 137 -15.88 -19.96 3.75
CA LEU A 137 -15.89 -18.52 3.48
C LEU A 137 -14.72 -17.84 4.18
N LEU A 138 -13.99 -17.00 3.46
CA LEU A 138 -12.89 -16.24 4.05
C LEU A 138 -13.45 -15.30 5.13
N PRO A 139 -12.85 -15.29 6.33
CA PRO A 139 -13.27 -14.40 7.40
C PRO A 139 -12.90 -12.96 7.07
N LYS A 140 -13.49 -12.01 7.80
CA LYS A 140 -12.92 -10.65 7.85
C LYS A 140 -11.52 -10.72 8.42
N VAL A 141 -10.56 -10.26 7.66
CA VAL A 141 -9.14 -10.36 8.03
C VAL A 141 -8.71 -9.08 8.72
N VAL A 142 -8.21 -9.24 9.94
CA VAL A 142 -7.63 -8.16 10.74
C VAL A 142 -6.21 -8.56 11.08
N LEU A 143 -5.24 -7.75 10.69
CA LEU A 143 -3.83 -8.01 10.90
C LEU A 143 -3.24 -6.97 11.87
N GLU A 144 -2.77 -7.42 13.01
CA GLU A 144 -1.90 -6.62 13.89
C GLU A 144 -0.53 -6.41 13.23
N PRO A 145 0.27 -5.44 13.70
CA PRO A 145 1.65 -5.28 13.25
C PRO A 145 2.44 -6.59 13.35
N GLY A 146 3.10 -6.98 12.25
CA GLY A 146 3.87 -8.21 12.17
C GLY A 146 3.06 -9.50 11.97
N GLN A 147 1.73 -9.44 11.96
CA GLN A 147 0.89 -10.61 11.66
C GLN A 147 0.76 -10.86 10.16
N SER A 148 0.50 -12.12 9.84
CA SER A 148 0.18 -12.58 8.49
C SER A 148 -1.12 -13.37 8.46
N PHE A 149 -1.77 -13.35 7.31
CA PHE A 149 -2.92 -14.19 6.97
C PHE A 149 -2.63 -14.90 5.66
N SER A 150 -2.94 -16.21 5.61
CA SER A 150 -2.75 -17.01 4.40
C SER A 150 -4.01 -17.81 4.09
N PHE A 151 -4.29 -17.95 2.81
CA PHE A 151 -5.34 -18.81 2.29
C PHE A 151 -4.95 -19.35 0.92
N ASN A 152 -5.64 -20.40 0.47
CA ASN A 152 -5.35 -21.06 -0.78
C ASN A 152 -6.46 -20.79 -1.80
N VAL A 153 -6.07 -20.66 -3.05
CA VAL A 153 -6.96 -20.58 -4.21
C VAL A 153 -6.69 -21.83 -5.05
N VAL A 154 -7.72 -22.64 -5.28
CA VAL A 154 -7.67 -23.80 -6.16
C VAL A 154 -8.27 -23.47 -7.52
N LYS A 155 -8.05 -24.35 -8.50
CA LYS A 155 -8.55 -24.18 -9.86
C LYS A 155 -10.06 -23.93 -9.88
N GLU A 156 -10.81 -24.62 -9.05
CA GLU A 156 -12.27 -24.54 -8.95
C GLU A 156 -12.76 -23.15 -8.49
N ASN A 157 -11.97 -22.41 -7.71
CA ASN A 157 -12.31 -21.07 -7.27
C ASN A 157 -12.28 -20.02 -8.39
N ILE A 158 -11.53 -20.31 -9.47
CA ILE A 158 -11.29 -19.38 -10.57
C ILE A 158 -11.77 -19.96 -11.92
N TYR A 159 -12.12 -21.25 -11.94
CA TYR A 159 -12.62 -21.93 -13.13
C TYR A 159 -13.96 -21.33 -13.60
N GLY A 160 -14.05 -21.05 -14.90
CA GLY A 160 -15.24 -20.41 -15.48
C GLY A 160 -15.25 -18.87 -15.42
N ALA A 161 -14.33 -18.24 -14.68
CA ALA A 161 -14.17 -16.79 -14.73
C ALA A 161 -13.41 -16.32 -15.99
N VAL A 162 -12.56 -17.22 -16.53
CA VAL A 162 -11.68 -16.95 -17.68
C VAL A 162 -11.59 -18.17 -18.59
N ASP A 163 -11.33 -17.91 -19.86
CA ASP A 163 -11.11 -18.96 -20.88
C ASP A 163 -9.62 -19.26 -21.06
N SER A 164 -8.74 -18.33 -20.65
CA SER A 164 -7.29 -18.44 -20.78
C SER A 164 -6.58 -17.85 -19.56
N ILE A 165 -5.40 -18.41 -19.24
CA ILE A 165 -4.50 -17.90 -18.19
C ILE A 165 -4.08 -16.44 -18.46
N ASP A 166 -3.96 -16.06 -19.73
CA ASP A 166 -3.55 -14.72 -20.13
C ASP A 166 -4.57 -13.63 -19.78
N GLU A 167 -5.81 -13.99 -19.49
CA GLU A 167 -6.85 -13.07 -19.07
C GLU A 167 -6.68 -12.60 -17.61
N PHE A 168 -5.93 -13.35 -16.79
CA PHE A 168 -5.66 -12.95 -15.41
C PHE A 168 -4.77 -11.72 -15.35
N GLY A 169 -5.24 -10.71 -14.65
CA GLY A 169 -4.53 -9.48 -14.35
C GLY A 169 -3.85 -9.54 -12.99
N ARG A 170 -3.86 -8.40 -12.30
CA ARG A 170 -3.23 -8.25 -10.99
C ARG A 170 -4.10 -8.86 -9.88
N LEU A 171 -3.45 -9.43 -8.87
CA LEU A 171 -4.10 -9.67 -7.58
C LEU A 171 -4.17 -8.36 -6.81
N VAL A 172 -5.33 -8.02 -6.29
CA VAL A 172 -5.60 -6.80 -5.54
C VAL A 172 -6.10 -7.14 -4.15
N VAL A 173 -5.42 -6.62 -3.13
CA VAL A 173 -5.87 -6.67 -1.74
C VAL A 173 -6.34 -5.28 -1.35
N LYS A 174 -7.60 -5.15 -0.95
CA LYS A 174 -8.21 -3.89 -0.52
C LYS A 174 -8.36 -3.85 0.98
N THR A 175 -8.08 -2.69 1.56
CA THR A 175 -8.36 -2.42 2.98
C THR A 175 -9.70 -1.71 3.15
N ASP A 176 -10.28 -1.77 4.34
CA ASP A 176 -11.55 -1.09 4.67
C ASP A 176 -11.49 0.43 4.47
N ILE A 177 -10.31 1.03 4.62
CA ILE A 177 -10.07 2.46 4.38
C ILE A 177 -9.76 2.80 2.92
N GLY A 178 -9.89 1.82 2.00
CA GLY A 178 -9.80 2.03 0.56
C GLY A 178 -8.40 1.93 -0.05
N HIS A 179 -7.35 1.63 0.71
CA HIS A 179 -6.03 1.37 0.12
C HIS A 179 -6.02 0.07 -0.67
N LYS A 180 -5.29 0.07 -1.77
CA LYS A 180 -5.14 -1.08 -2.66
C LYS A 180 -3.67 -1.48 -2.77
N PHE A 181 -3.41 -2.77 -2.62
CA PHE A 181 -2.09 -3.38 -2.77
C PHE A 181 -2.15 -4.39 -3.90
N TYR A 182 -1.08 -4.48 -4.69
CA TYR A 182 -1.08 -5.23 -5.93
C TYR A 182 0.07 -6.22 -5.98
N VAL A 183 -0.24 -7.40 -6.56
CA VAL A 183 0.78 -8.29 -7.13
C VAL A 183 0.66 -8.19 -8.65
N SER A 184 1.79 -8.19 -9.35
CA SER A 184 1.81 -8.03 -10.80
C SER A 184 1.07 -9.17 -11.52
N SER A 185 0.51 -8.88 -12.69
CA SER A 185 -0.17 -9.88 -13.51
C SER A 185 0.77 -11.02 -13.96
N GLU A 186 2.03 -10.72 -14.18
CA GLU A 186 3.04 -11.71 -14.53
C GLU A 186 3.23 -12.75 -13.41
N GLU A 187 3.37 -12.28 -12.16
CA GLU A 187 3.50 -13.15 -10.99
C GLU A 187 2.24 -14.00 -10.78
N VAL A 188 1.06 -13.37 -10.90
CA VAL A 188 -0.24 -14.06 -10.77
C VAL A 188 -0.36 -15.16 -11.83
N ARG A 189 -0.12 -14.86 -13.11
CA ARG A 189 -0.19 -15.83 -14.21
C ARG A 189 0.81 -16.97 -14.02
N ARG A 190 2.04 -16.65 -13.61
CA ARG A 190 3.05 -17.67 -13.33
C ARG A 190 2.59 -18.65 -12.25
N GLN A 191 1.97 -18.19 -11.17
CA GLN A 191 1.49 -19.07 -10.12
C GLN A 191 0.24 -19.84 -10.53
N ILE A 192 -0.65 -19.22 -11.28
CA ILE A 192 -1.87 -19.86 -11.78
C ILE A 192 -1.54 -20.93 -12.84
N SER A 193 -0.54 -20.74 -13.71
CA SER A 193 -0.17 -21.75 -14.71
C SER A 193 0.13 -23.11 -14.09
N TYR A 194 0.77 -23.15 -12.94
CA TYR A 194 1.03 -24.39 -12.22
C TYR A 194 -0.27 -25.12 -11.79
N LEU A 195 -1.40 -24.42 -11.62
CA LEU A 195 -2.69 -25.03 -11.28
C LEU A 195 -3.37 -25.66 -12.51
N PHE A 196 -3.02 -25.23 -13.72
CA PHE A 196 -3.61 -25.70 -14.96
C PHE A 196 -2.76 -26.76 -15.66
N ASP A 197 -1.47 -26.84 -15.37
CA ASP A 197 -0.53 -27.80 -15.94
C ASP A 197 -0.51 -29.14 -15.18
N SER A 198 -1.28 -29.26 -14.11
CA SER A 198 -1.43 -30.48 -13.26
C SER A 198 -2.81 -31.20 -13.50
#